data_ae86bd71ed1c51db08d84819f7fdbf7f
#
_entry.id   ae86bd71ed1c51db08d84819f7fdbf7f
#
_cell.length_a   1.000
_cell.length_b   1.000
_cell.length_c   1.000
_cell.angle_alpha   90.00
_cell.angle_beta   90.00
_cell.angle_gamma   90.00
#
_symmetry.space_group_name_H-M   'P 1'
#
loop_
_entity.id
_entity.type
_entity.pdbx_description
1 polymer ?
#
loop_
_entity_poly.entity_id
_entity_poly.type
_entity_poly.pdbx_seq_one_letter_code
_entity_poly.pdbx_strand_id
1 'polypeptide(L)'
;MKPILPFVIAALLATPTVAQETIAPSEETLFFSMDEVDLNQFKWKKRPVVVFAESELDPAFIDQMRLLRSRPEELTARDVVVITDTEPEPLSDLRRKLRPRSFMLVIINKEGTVNVRKPFPWDVREITRSIDKMPIRKREIRDQKEQAAERRGPS
;
A
#
# COMPACT_ATOMS: atom_id res chain seq x y z
N MET A 1 -21.62 -54.98 -50.26
CA MET A 1 -22.29 -54.01 -49.35
C MET A 1 -21.49 -53.90 -48.08
N LYS A 2 -20.85 -52.77 -47.85
CA LYS A 2 -20.05 -52.49 -46.62
C LYS A 2 -20.85 -51.56 -45.71
N PRO A 3 -21.12 -51.91 -44.46
CA PRO A 3 -21.73 -50.96 -43.50
C PRO A 3 -20.69 -49.97 -43.04
N ILE A 4 -21.01 -48.75 -43.21
CA ILE A 4 -20.22 -47.61 -42.70
C ILE A 4 -20.60 -47.41 -41.23
N LEU A 5 -19.62 -47.53 -40.33
CA LEU A 5 -19.76 -47.30 -38.90
C LEU A 5 -19.58 -45.81 -38.63
N PRO A 6 -20.50 -45.09 -37.99
CA PRO A 6 -20.26 -43.72 -37.61
C PRO A 6 -19.42 -43.65 -36.35
N PHE A 7 -18.28 -42.97 -36.45
CA PHE A 7 -17.36 -42.67 -35.37
C PHE A 7 -17.93 -41.52 -34.57
N VAL A 8 -18.45 -41.79 -33.38
CA VAL A 8 -18.90 -40.74 -32.45
C VAL A 8 -17.68 -40.18 -31.70
N ILE A 9 -17.25 -39.00 -32.08
CA ILE A 9 -16.23 -38.26 -31.34
C ILE A 9 -16.94 -37.55 -30.17
N ALA A 10 -16.75 -38.06 -28.95
CA ALA A 10 -17.13 -37.38 -27.74
C ALA A 10 -16.10 -36.28 -27.45
N ALA A 11 -16.46 -35.03 -27.76
CA ALA A 11 -15.67 -33.88 -27.39
C ALA A 11 -15.79 -33.62 -25.88
N LEU A 12 -14.74 -33.97 -25.16
CA LEU A 12 -14.60 -33.66 -23.74
C LEU A 12 -14.31 -32.16 -23.61
N LEU A 13 -15.31 -31.36 -23.26
CA LEU A 13 -15.15 -29.94 -22.92
C LEU A 13 -14.45 -29.84 -21.58
N ALA A 14 -13.13 -29.73 -21.59
CA ALA A 14 -12.37 -29.32 -20.43
C ALA A 14 -12.61 -27.82 -20.19
N THR A 15 -13.40 -27.48 -19.19
CA THR A 15 -13.51 -26.10 -18.70
C THR A 15 -12.20 -25.73 -17.97
N PRO A 16 -11.47 -24.67 -18.39
CA PRO A 16 -10.34 -24.22 -17.61
C PRO A 16 -10.88 -23.63 -16.31
N THR A 17 -10.59 -24.28 -15.21
CA THR A 17 -10.73 -23.66 -13.87
C THR A 17 -9.72 -22.52 -13.81
N VAL A 18 -10.18 -21.30 -13.98
CA VAL A 18 -9.38 -20.13 -13.70
C VAL A 18 -9.18 -20.11 -12.18
N ALA A 19 -8.03 -20.59 -11.74
CA ALA A 19 -7.57 -20.34 -10.38
C ALA A 19 -7.50 -18.81 -10.24
N GLN A 20 -8.34 -18.23 -9.37
CA GLN A 20 -8.16 -16.85 -8.91
C GLN A 20 -6.83 -16.83 -8.16
N GLU A 21 -5.77 -16.45 -8.87
CA GLU A 21 -4.54 -16.00 -8.23
C GLU A 21 -4.94 -14.84 -7.31
N THR A 22 -4.87 -15.09 -6.03
CA THR A 22 -4.86 -14.02 -5.03
C THR A 22 -3.55 -13.27 -5.25
N ILE A 23 -3.61 -12.22 -6.08
CA ILE A 23 -2.46 -11.37 -6.34
C ILE A 23 -2.11 -10.74 -5.00
N ALA A 24 -1.03 -11.22 -4.38
CA ALA A 24 -0.38 -10.49 -3.30
C ALA A 24 -0.12 -9.06 -3.81
N PRO A 25 -0.35 -8.00 -3.01
CA PRO A 25 -0.11 -6.64 -3.46
C PRO A 25 1.34 -6.54 -3.96
N SER A 26 1.49 -6.32 -5.27
CA SER A 26 2.79 -6.14 -5.88
C SER A 26 3.45 -4.89 -5.28
N GLU A 27 4.75 -4.85 -5.18
CA GLU A 27 5.50 -3.65 -4.76
C GLU A 27 5.08 -2.42 -5.57
N GLU A 28 4.72 -2.61 -6.84
CA GLU A 28 4.22 -1.60 -7.76
C GLU A 28 2.95 -0.86 -7.28
N THR A 29 2.13 -1.48 -6.43
CA THR A 29 0.92 -0.86 -5.88
C THR A 29 1.13 -0.19 -4.52
N LEU A 30 2.29 -0.37 -3.92
CA LEU A 30 2.63 0.19 -2.61
C LEU A 30 3.54 1.41 -2.71
N PHE A 31 4.47 1.43 -3.66
CA PHE A 31 5.48 2.47 -3.81
C PHE A 31 5.22 3.32 -5.04
N PHE A 32 5.22 4.64 -4.87
CA PHE A 32 4.99 5.63 -5.92
C PHE A 32 6.04 6.73 -5.84
N SER A 33 6.38 7.32 -6.98
CA SER A 33 7.07 8.60 -7.02
C SER A 33 6.08 9.77 -6.93
N MET A 34 6.50 10.90 -6.39
CA MET A 34 5.63 12.07 -6.17
C MET A 34 5.12 12.68 -7.49
N ASP A 35 5.87 12.56 -8.56
CA ASP A 35 5.51 13.01 -9.92
C ASP A 35 4.44 12.13 -10.58
N GLU A 36 4.25 10.91 -10.10
CA GLU A 36 3.28 9.94 -10.64
C GLU A 36 1.89 10.04 -10.00
N VAL A 37 1.76 10.75 -8.87
CA VAL A 37 0.54 10.68 -8.05
C VAL A 37 0.05 12.04 -7.58
N ASP A 38 -1.29 12.19 -7.51
CA ASP A 38 -1.95 13.24 -6.75
C ASP A 38 -2.36 12.67 -5.39
N LEU A 39 -1.94 13.32 -4.30
CA LEU A 39 -2.31 12.91 -2.93
C LEU A 39 -3.82 12.85 -2.71
N ASN A 40 -4.59 13.67 -3.40
CA ASN A 40 -6.05 13.69 -3.26
C ASN A 40 -6.71 12.36 -3.65
N GLN A 41 -6.11 11.59 -4.56
CA GLN A 41 -6.61 10.26 -4.95
C GLN A 41 -6.63 9.26 -3.79
N PHE A 42 -5.76 9.46 -2.79
CA PHE A 42 -5.65 8.58 -1.62
C PHE A 42 -6.55 8.98 -0.46
N LYS A 43 -7.12 10.19 -0.50
CA LYS A 43 -7.97 10.71 0.58
C LYS A 43 -9.13 9.76 0.88
N TRP A 44 -9.31 9.42 2.14
CA TRP A 44 -10.29 8.47 2.68
C TRP A 44 -10.07 7.00 2.29
N LYS A 45 -9.08 6.70 1.45
CA LYS A 45 -8.77 5.34 0.97
C LYS A 45 -7.49 4.80 1.55
N LYS A 46 -6.43 5.59 1.52
CA LYS A 46 -5.07 5.20 1.90
C LYS A 46 -4.44 6.19 2.87
N ARG A 47 -3.36 5.75 3.51
CA ARG A 47 -2.50 6.57 4.38
C ARG A 47 -1.16 6.77 3.69
N PRO A 48 -0.91 7.94 3.11
CA PRO A 48 0.39 8.22 2.52
C PRO A 48 1.49 8.28 3.58
N VAL A 49 2.55 7.54 3.37
CA VAL A 49 3.85 7.68 4.05
C VAL A 49 4.79 8.31 3.04
N VAL A 50 5.10 9.58 3.23
CA VAL A 50 5.94 10.34 2.30
C VAL A 50 7.37 10.35 2.80
N VAL A 51 8.30 10.00 1.93
CA VAL A 51 9.74 10.01 2.21
C VAL A 51 10.38 11.08 1.34
N PHE A 52 10.79 12.18 1.98
CA PHE A 52 11.55 13.25 1.35
C PHE A 52 13.05 13.04 1.51
N ALA A 53 13.80 13.32 0.46
CA ALA A 53 15.25 13.42 0.50
C ALA A 53 15.74 14.41 -0.57
N GLU A 54 17.01 14.80 -0.49
CA GLU A 54 17.64 15.66 -1.48
C GLU A 54 18.06 14.88 -2.73
N SER A 55 18.20 13.57 -2.61
CA SER A 55 18.53 12.66 -3.70
C SER A 55 18.23 11.21 -3.31
N GLU A 56 18.11 10.32 -4.29
CA GLU A 56 18.00 8.88 -4.07
C GLU A 56 19.24 8.27 -3.43
N LEU A 57 20.39 8.96 -3.50
CA LEU A 57 21.66 8.54 -2.91
C LEU A 57 21.81 8.96 -1.45
N ASP A 58 20.86 9.68 -0.89
CA ASP A 58 20.86 10.05 0.53
C ASP A 58 20.87 8.77 1.40
N PRO A 59 21.86 8.58 2.28
CA PRO A 59 21.94 7.38 3.13
C PRO A 59 20.69 7.14 3.98
N ALA A 60 20.07 8.21 4.49
CA ALA A 60 18.85 8.11 5.26
C ALA A 60 17.65 7.65 4.40
N PHE A 61 17.58 8.10 3.15
CA PHE A 61 16.60 7.64 2.19
C PHE A 61 16.78 6.17 1.86
N ILE A 62 17.99 5.74 1.54
CA ILE A 62 18.32 4.33 1.23
C ILE A 62 17.94 3.42 2.40
N ASP A 63 18.30 3.82 3.63
CA ASP A 63 17.97 3.05 4.82
C ASP A 63 16.46 2.97 5.06
N GLN A 64 15.74 4.10 4.93
CA GLN A 64 14.29 4.13 5.07
C GLN A 64 13.59 3.25 4.04
N MET A 65 14.01 3.29 2.77
CA MET A 65 13.41 2.47 1.73
C MET A 65 13.67 0.97 1.96
N ARG A 66 14.86 0.60 2.44
CA ARG A 66 15.17 -0.76 2.85
C ARG A 66 14.26 -1.24 3.98
N LEU A 67 14.02 -0.40 4.99
CA LEU A 67 13.11 -0.72 6.10
C LEU A 67 11.67 -0.91 5.62
N LEU A 68 11.16 -0.02 4.77
CA LEU A 68 9.78 -0.10 4.25
C LEU A 68 9.57 -1.36 3.38
N ARG A 69 10.54 -1.69 2.53
CA ARG A 69 10.47 -2.89 1.67
C ARG A 69 10.62 -4.20 2.42
N SER A 70 11.12 -4.18 3.64
CA SER A 70 11.30 -5.40 4.45
C SER A 70 9.98 -5.99 4.96
N ARG A 71 8.90 -5.21 5.02
CA ARG A 71 7.60 -5.63 5.61
C ARG A 71 6.40 -5.01 4.89
N PRO A 72 6.24 -5.27 3.59
CA PRO A 72 5.18 -4.66 2.78
C PRO A 72 3.77 -5.05 3.25
N GLU A 73 3.58 -6.27 3.75
CA GLU A 73 2.29 -6.76 4.22
C GLU A 73 1.77 -5.97 5.43
N GLU A 74 2.66 -5.57 6.34
CA GLU A 74 2.28 -4.79 7.52
C GLU A 74 1.79 -3.39 7.14
N LEU A 75 2.38 -2.81 6.09
CA LEU A 75 1.98 -1.52 5.54
C LEU A 75 0.64 -1.64 4.79
N THR A 76 0.52 -2.64 3.93
CA THR A 76 -0.69 -2.91 3.15
C THR A 76 -1.90 -3.19 4.05
N ALA A 77 -1.73 -3.96 5.12
CA ALA A 77 -2.79 -4.25 6.10
C ALA A 77 -3.35 -3.00 6.79
N ARG A 78 -2.65 -1.87 6.69
CA ARG A 78 -3.06 -0.57 7.26
C ARG A 78 -3.39 0.46 6.20
N ASP A 79 -3.63 0.03 4.97
CA ASP A 79 -3.91 0.89 3.82
C ASP A 79 -2.84 1.96 3.58
N VAL A 80 -1.58 1.64 3.85
CA VAL A 80 -0.45 2.52 3.59
C VAL A 80 -0.12 2.52 2.10
N VAL A 81 0.27 3.67 1.58
CA VAL A 81 1.02 3.83 0.33
C VAL A 81 2.27 4.64 0.64
N VAL A 82 3.38 4.27 0.04
CA VAL A 82 4.66 4.96 0.19
C VAL A 82 4.88 5.86 -1.02
N ILE A 83 5.15 7.13 -0.77
CA ILE A 83 5.41 8.12 -1.81
C ILE A 83 6.80 8.69 -1.58
N THR A 84 7.65 8.64 -2.58
CA THR A 84 9.01 9.18 -2.52
C THR A 84 9.09 10.51 -3.25
N ASP A 85 9.80 11.46 -2.66
CA ASP A 85 10.12 12.75 -3.25
C ASP A 85 11.61 13.03 -3.01
N THR A 86 12.44 12.72 -4.00
CA THR A 86 13.89 12.83 -3.98
C THR A 86 14.42 13.93 -4.90
N GLU A 87 13.51 14.72 -5.47
CA GLU A 87 13.82 15.81 -6.37
C GLU A 87 13.43 17.15 -5.72
N PRO A 88 14.39 17.89 -5.13
CA PRO A 88 14.08 19.17 -4.49
C PRO A 88 13.68 20.26 -5.50
N GLU A 89 14.06 20.11 -6.76
CA GLU A 89 13.74 21.02 -7.86
C GLU A 89 13.23 20.27 -9.10
N PRO A 90 12.11 20.69 -9.70
CA PRO A 90 11.22 21.78 -9.30
C PRO A 90 10.46 21.45 -8.01
N LEU A 91 10.17 22.47 -7.22
CA LEU A 91 9.54 22.31 -5.91
C LEU A 91 8.12 21.75 -6.02
N SER A 92 7.88 20.53 -5.55
CA SER A 92 6.56 19.91 -5.53
C SER A 92 5.58 20.67 -4.60
N ASP A 93 4.28 20.56 -4.85
CA ASP A 93 3.26 21.19 -3.99
C ASP A 93 3.34 20.66 -2.55
N LEU A 94 3.72 19.39 -2.40
CA LEU A 94 3.89 18.80 -1.10
C LEU A 94 5.12 19.34 -0.36
N ARG A 95 6.23 19.58 -1.07
CA ARG A 95 7.40 20.26 -0.50
C ARG A 95 7.09 21.69 -0.08
N ARG A 96 6.31 22.43 -0.88
CA ARG A 96 5.85 23.78 -0.50
C ARG A 96 5.03 23.75 0.77
N LYS A 97 4.14 22.80 0.90
CA LYS A 97 3.24 22.64 2.06
C LYS A 97 3.97 22.17 3.31
N LEU A 98 4.80 21.14 3.18
CA LEU A 98 5.43 20.46 4.32
C LEU A 98 6.83 21.00 4.65
N ARG A 99 7.49 21.65 3.71
CA ARG A 99 8.81 22.31 3.88
C ARG A 99 9.86 21.39 4.52
N PRO A 100 10.15 20.21 3.91
CA PRO A 100 11.24 19.39 4.40
C PRO A 100 12.57 20.12 4.23
N ARG A 101 13.45 20.00 5.23
CA ARG A 101 14.78 20.65 5.17
C ARG A 101 15.84 19.77 4.52
N SER A 102 15.74 18.47 4.71
CA SER A 102 16.55 17.42 4.12
C SER A 102 15.76 16.13 4.15
N PHE A 103 16.31 15.01 4.59
CA PHE A 103 15.52 13.80 4.83
C PHE A 103 14.37 14.07 5.79
N MET A 104 13.18 13.63 5.42
CA MET A 104 12.01 13.64 6.30
C MET A 104 11.02 12.54 5.94
N LEU A 105 10.60 11.77 6.94
CA LEU A 105 9.47 10.86 6.86
C LEU A 105 8.22 11.58 7.38
N VAL A 106 7.12 11.52 6.62
CA VAL A 106 5.83 12.10 7.00
C VAL A 106 4.74 11.07 6.87
N ILE A 107 3.93 10.87 7.92
CA ILE A 107 2.74 10.03 7.88
C ILE A 107 1.51 10.93 7.81
N ILE A 108 0.68 10.70 6.79
CA ILE A 108 -0.55 11.44 6.53
C ILE A 108 -1.74 10.51 6.81
N ASN A 109 -2.73 11.01 7.53
CA ASN A 109 -3.98 10.30 7.80
C ASN A 109 -4.83 10.18 6.53
N LYS A 110 -5.81 9.26 6.54
CA LYS A 110 -6.79 9.15 5.44
C LYS A 110 -7.57 10.45 5.17
N GLU A 111 -7.73 11.30 6.18
CA GLU A 111 -8.35 12.64 6.06
C GLU A 111 -7.48 13.65 5.30
N GLY A 112 -6.19 13.34 5.10
CA GLY A 112 -5.22 14.24 4.48
C GLY A 112 -4.45 15.12 5.47
N THR A 113 -4.62 14.91 6.77
CA THR A 113 -3.89 15.64 7.83
C THR A 113 -2.57 14.97 8.17
N VAL A 114 -1.53 15.75 8.43
CA VAL A 114 -0.23 15.24 8.88
C VAL A 114 -0.33 14.74 10.31
N ASN A 115 0.06 13.49 10.54
CA ASN A 115 0.06 12.89 11.88
C ASN A 115 1.46 12.86 12.51
N VAL A 116 2.47 12.50 11.73
CA VAL A 116 3.86 12.34 12.21
C VAL A 116 4.83 12.93 11.22
N ARG A 117 5.90 13.56 11.76
CA ARG A 117 7.09 13.97 11.00
C ARG A 117 8.34 13.48 11.72
N LYS A 118 9.26 12.82 10.99
CA LYS A 118 10.53 12.34 11.52
C LYS A 118 11.69 12.75 10.63
N PRO A 119 12.72 13.40 11.17
CA PRO A 119 13.90 13.82 10.41
C PRO A 119 14.96 12.70 10.29
N PHE A 120 14.62 11.46 10.60
CA PHE A 120 15.48 10.29 10.54
C PHE A 120 14.68 9.04 10.17
N PRO A 121 15.32 7.98 9.65
CA PRO A 121 14.66 6.73 9.30
C PRO A 121 13.92 6.10 10.48
N TRP A 122 12.75 5.56 10.18
CA TRP A 122 11.87 4.93 11.14
C TRP A 122 11.53 3.50 10.72
N ASP A 123 11.61 2.57 11.67
CA ASP A 123 11.26 1.16 11.47
C ASP A 123 9.75 1.02 11.18
N VAL A 124 9.40 0.01 10.38
CA VAL A 124 7.99 -0.30 10.06
C VAL A 124 7.17 -0.56 11.32
N ARG A 125 7.75 -1.16 12.36
CA ARG A 125 7.06 -1.38 13.64
C ARG A 125 6.67 -0.07 14.32
N GLU A 126 7.51 0.95 14.26
CA GLU A 126 7.21 2.27 14.82
C GLU A 126 6.15 3.00 13.99
N ILE A 127 6.24 2.90 12.66
CA ILE A 127 5.25 3.44 11.72
C ILE A 127 3.88 2.83 12.00
N THR A 128 3.80 1.50 12.04
CA THR A 128 2.55 0.77 12.25
C THR A 128 1.94 1.01 13.62
N ARG A 129 2.77 1.09 14.68
CA ARG A 129 2.31 1.49 16.02
C ARG A 129 1.71 2.90 16.03
N SER A 130 2.33 3.82 15.31
CA SER A 130 1.82 5.18 15.21
C SER A 130 0.46 5.20 14.51
N ILE A 131 0.33 4.45 13.42
CA ILE A 131 -0.94 4.31 12.68
C ILE A 131 -2.02 3.65 13.56
N ASP A 132 -1.71 2.58 14.26
CA ASP A 132 -2.67 1.84 15.09
C ASP A 132 -3.24 2.67 16.26
N LYS A 133 -2.56 3.76 16.66
CA LYS A 133 -3.05 4.72 17.65
C LYS A 133 -4.03 5.75 17.07
N MET A 134 -4.12 5.89 15.75
CA MET A 134 -5.01 6.86 15.10
C MET A 134 -6.49 6.53 15.35
N PRO A 135 -7.36 7.52 15.62
CA PRO A 135 -8.78 7.29 15.92
C PRO A 135 -9.51 6.54 14.81
N ILE A 136 -9.26 6.88 13.55
CA ILE A 136 -9.86 6.20 12.39
C ILE A 136 -9.43 4.75 12.34
N ARG A 137 -8.13 4.45 12.54
CA ARG A 137 -7.63 3.08 12.53
C ARG A 137 -8.24 2.22 13.65
N LYS A 138 -8.41 2.78 14.83
CA LYS A 138 -9.08 2.09 15.93
C LYS A 138 -10.53 1.73 15.59
N ARG A 139 -11.26 2.59 14.90
CA ARG A 139 -12.59 2.29 14.38
C ARG A 139 -12.56 1.18 13.34
N GLU A 140 -11.68 1.27 12.36
CA GLU A 140 -11.50 0.23 11.33
C GLU A 140 -11.25 -1.15 11.94
N ILE A 141 -10.37 -1.24 12.95
CA ILE A 141 -10.06 -2.50 13.64
C ILE A 141 -11.30 -3.05 14.36
N ARG A 142 -12.09 -2.20 15.00
CA ARG A 142 -13.33 -2.60 15.66
C ARG A 142 -14.34 -3.13 14.66
N ASP A 143 -14.59 -2.38 13.60
CA ASP A 143 -15.55 -2.72 12.55
C ASP A 143 -15.17 -4.04 11.85
N GLN A 144 -13.88 -4.27 11.61
CA GLN A 144 -13.38 -5.54 11.08
C GLN A 144 -13.63 -6.73 12.03
N LYS A 145 -13.47 -6.51 13.34
CA LYS A 145 -13.76 -7.56 14.35
C LYS A 145 -15.24 -7.89 14.43
N GLU A 146 -16.10 -6.88 14.37
CA GLU A 146 -17.56 -7.05 14.37
C GLU A 146 -18.00 -7.84 13.14
N GLN A 147 -17.55 -7.44 11.93
CA GLN A 147 -17.83 -8.17 10.70
C GLN A 147 -17.32 -9.61 10.70
N ALA A 148 -16.15 -9.84 11.26
CA ALA A 148 -15.60 -11.20 11.39
C ALA A 148 -16.39 -12.07 12.37
N ALA A 149 -16.94 -11.48 13.43
CA ALA A 149 -17.81 -12.18 14.38
C ALA A 149 -19.15 -12.55 13.73
N GLU A 150 -19.76 -11.62 12.99
CA GLU A 150 -21.01 -11.87 12.26
C GLU A 150 -20.89 -13.00 11.24
N ARG A 151 -19.76 -13.07 10.50
CA ARG A 151 -19.49 -14.13 9.53
C ARG A 151 -19.33 -15.52 10.15
N ARG A 152 -18.94 -15.60 11.43
CA ARG A 152 -18.78 -16.88 12.14
C ARG A 152 -20.10 -17.46 12.61
N GLY A 153 -21.18 -16.67 12.64
CA GLY A 153 -22.51 -17.10 13.14
C GLY A 153 -22.55 -17.33 14.65
N PRO A 154 -23.73 -17.50 15.22
CA PRO A 154 -23.86 -17.91 16.62
C PRO A 154 -23.38 -19.38 16.78
N SER A 155 -22.49 -19.62 17.72
CA SER A 155 -22.03 -20.96 18.14
C SER A 155 -23.14 -21.72 18.84
#